data_ce8f79f06fe311a6edff704a13ceafb8
#
_entry.id   ce8f79f06fe311a6edff704a13ceafb8
#
_cell.length_a   1.000
_cell.length_b   1.000
_cell.length_c   1.000
_cell.angle_alpha   90.00
_cell.angle_beta   90.00
_cell.angle_gamma   90.00
#
_symmetry.space_group_name_H-M   'P 1'
#
loop_
_entity.id
_entity.type
_entity.pdbx_description
1 polymer ?
#
loop_
_entity_poly.entity_id
_entity_poly.type
_entity_poly.pdbx_seq_one_letter_code
_entity_poly.pdbx_strand_id
1 'polypeptide(L)'
;MQIQTQRTRRLVCAEPCDPASLERSVRQLLADKVSGNLVGLWLLVPEHLRLGTWDLLCGWSGESGEQVQPRLALQLVHEAALCSSGGLRHDRVLSQRGFELANGLPFVASDTAVHDLLAEHTVAQAQRLQVALGQIRRASGDYRGNLLAIDPHRTRSYSKRQMRRYRDDQKTRAYKVAPTFFALDADTHQPVCFTTATSACTATTAAIELLGLVAEILAPEPGKTLVLADIEHLTSELFQHVQSHTAFDLLVPMKNTRSLQKQLQAIPAEKFTRRWAGFATAKQPWQMASRDAGRLFQFVQRNGERPEEYRLGAFLSTSDREEVDTLTVEYPKRWHVEEFFNAHQALGWNRAGTQNLNIRYGQMTMALLAQAALHRLRRRLGSPFSDWDATHLAKSLLEGLQGDVRVEEDTIVVTYYNAPNVERLRPHYEGLPGRLASEHIDPHIPWLYGFKLDFRFR
;
A
#
# COMPACT_ATOMS: atom_id res chain seq x y z
N MET A 1 -0.59 -31.05 -30.98
CA MET A 1 0.76 -30.56 -30.69
C MET A 1 1.17 -29.32 -31.49
N GLN A 2 0.30 -28.72 -32.31
CA GLN A 2 0.59 -27.49 -33.10
C GLN A 2 0.08 -26.19 -32.49
N ILE A 3 -0.70 -26.24 -31.43
CA ILE A 3 -1.27 -25.02 -30.79
C ILE A 3 -0.26 -24.28 -29.88
N GLN A 4 0.79 -24.96 -29.46
CA GLN A 4 1.80 -24.37 -28.54
C GLN A 4 2.82 -23.45 -29.21
N THR A 5 3.05 -23.58 -30.49
CA THR A 5 4.11 -22.85 -31.21
C THR A 5 3.67 -21.44 -31.68
N GLN A 6 2.37 -21.18 -31.81
CA GLN A 6 1.89 -19.84 -32.17
C GLN A 6 1.84 -18.86 -30.99
N ARG A 7 1.78 -19.36 -29.78
CA ARG A 7 1.71 -18.50 -28.54
C ARG A 7 3.05 -17.81 -28.20
N THR A 8 4.17 -18.39 -28.56
CA THR A 8 5.52 -17.89 -28.23
C THR A 8 5.98 -16.70 -29.08
N ARG A 9 5.34 -16.41 -30.21
CA ARG A 9 5.71 -15.31 -31.09
C ARG A 9 5.03 -13.96 -30.78
N ARG A 10 4.13 -13.89 -29.79
CA ARG A 10 3.37 -12.67 -29.44
C ARG A 10 3.95 -11.85 -28.29
N LEU A 11 5.15 -12.15 -27.85
CA LEU A 11 5.78 -11.53 -26.67
C LEU A 11 6.71 -10.36 -27.00
N VAL A 12 6.67 -9.80 -28.17
CA VAL A 12 7.57 -8.67 -28.50
C VAL A 12 6.78 -7.62 -29.28
N CYS A 13 6.34 -6.57 -28.62
CA CYS A 13 6.21 -5.29 -29.27
C CYS A 13 7.54 -4.57 -29.09
N ALA A 14 8.46 -4.76 -30.01
CA ALA A 14 9.77 -4.09 -30.06
C ALA A 14 9.70 -2.77 -30.85
N GLU A 15 8.51 -2.39 -31.35
CA GLU A 15 8.28 -1.13 -32.06
C GLU A 15 7.21 -0.31 -31.33
N PRO A 16 7.27 1.02 -31.37
CA PRO A 16 6.23 1.87 -30.83
C PRO A 16 4.90 1.51 -31.51
N CYS A 17 4.01 0.87 -30.77
CA CYS A 17 2.69 0.51 -31.28
C CYS A 17 1.90 1.79 -31.54
N ASP A 18 1.53 2.01 -32.81
CA ASP A 18 0.56 3.05 -33.16
C ASP A 18 -0.75 2.83 -32.37
N PRO A 19 -1.25 3.84 -31.64
CA PRO A 19 -2.47 3.73 -30.84
C PRO A 19 -3.67 3.18 -31.59
N ALA A 20 -3.87 3.59 -32.84
CA ALA A 20 -4.97 3.11 -33.65
C ALA A 20 -4.82 1.63 -34.05
N SER A 21 -3.59 1.15 -34.21
CA SER A 21 -3.30 -0.27 -34.41
C SER A 21 -3.57 -1.10 -33.18
N LEU A 22 -3.23 -0.55 -32.00
CA LEU A 22 -3.49 -1.17 -30.71
C LEU A 22 -5.00 -1.35 -30.48
N GLU A 23 -5.77 -0.29 -30.67
CA GLU A 23 -7.23 -0.32 -30.56
C GLU A 23 -7.86 -1.35 -31.51
N ARG A 24 -7.49 -1.31 -32.77
CA ARG A 24 -8.01 -2.30 -33.75
C ARG A 24 -7.72 -3.73 -33.34
N SER A 25 -6.51 -4.00 -32.81
CA SER A 25 -6.14 -5.34 -32.37
C SER A 25 -6.97 -5.78 -31.16
N VAL A 26 -7.21 -4.89 -30.21
CA VAL A 26 -8.03 -5.19 -29.01
C VAL A 26 -9.49 -5.39 -29.41
N ARG A 27 -10.07 -4.52 -30.25
CA ARG A 27 -11.44 -4.68 -30.74
C ARG A 27 -11.62 -5.98 -31.52
N GLN A 28 -10.65 -6.37 -32.35
CA GLN A 28 -10.69 -7.64 -33.08
C GLN A 28 -10.67 -8.84 -32.11
N LEU A 29 -9.85 -8.80 -31.09
CA LEU A 29 -9.78 -9.87 -30.07
C LEU A 29 -11.05 -9.95 -29.22
N LEU A 30 -11.68 -8.82 -28.92
CA LEU A 30 -12.94 -8.75 -28.19
C LEU A 30 -14.15 -9.19 -29.04
N ALA A 31 -14.07 -9.14 -30.38
CA ALA A 31 -15.11 -9.67 -31.27
C ALA A 31 -15.27 -11.18 -31.11
N ASP A 32 -14.22 -11.89 -30.75
CA ASP A 32 -14.25 -13.31 -30.45
C ASP A 32 -14.62 -13.51 -28.96
N LYS A 33 -15.35 -14.60 -28.67
CA LYS A 33 -15.59 -15.01 -27.29
C LYS A 33 -14.28 -15.35 -26.60
N VAL A 34 -13.98 -14.68 -25.50
CA VAL A 34 -12.82 -14.96 -24.65
C VAL A 34 -13.28 -15.78 -23.45
N SER A 35 -12.74 -16.98 -23.29
CA SER A 35 -13.03 -17.87 -22.16
C SER A 35 -11.75 -18.25 -21.44
N GLY A 36 -11.79 -18.44 -20.14
CA GLY A 36 -10.64 -18.93 -19.38
C GLY A 36 -10.51 -18.38 -17.98
N ASN A 37 -9.30 -18.53 -17.44
CA ASN A 37 -8.92 -18.04 -16.12
C ASN A 37 -8.59 -16.54 -16.18
N LEU A 38 -8.41 -15.91 -15.02
CA LEU A 38 -8.13 -14.49 -14.84
C LEU A 38 -9.26 -13.55 -15.30
N VAL A 39 -10.43 -14.09 -15.66
CA VAL A 39 -11.62 -13.30 -15.96
C VAL A 39 -12.14 -12.60 -14.68
N GLY A 40 -11.86 -13.16 -13.50
CA GLY A 40 -12.19 -12.53 -12.22
C GLY A 40 -11.54 -11.16 -12.01
N LEU A 41 -10.43 -10.88 -12.68
CA LEU A 41 -9.75 -9.58 -12.64
C LEU A 41 -10.66 -8.42 -13.08
N TRP A 42 -11.62 -8.69 -13.96
CA TRP A 42 -12.57 -7.69 -14.45
C TRP A 42 -13.43 -7.09 -13.33
N LEU A 43 -13.56 -7.77 -12.20
CA LEU A 43 -14.22 -7.22 -10.99
C LEU A 43 -13.51 -5.98 -10.42
N LEU A 44 -12.24 -5.74 -10.77
CA LEU A 44 -11.51 -4.54 -10.34
C LEU A 44 -11.77 -3.34 -11.25
N VAL A 45 -12.24 -3.55 -12.49
CA VAL A 45 -12.47 -2.45 -13.44
C VAL A 45 -13.37 -1.36 -12.88
N PRO A 46 -14.53 -1.66 -12.25
CA PRO A 46 -15.36 -0.63 -11.63
C PRO A 46 -14.68 0.10 -10.49
N GLU A 47 -13.82 -0.58 -9.73
CA GLU A 47 -13.09 0.07 -8.63
C GLU A 47 -12.00 1.00 -9.16
N HIS A 48 -11.37 0.66 -10.29
CA HIS A 48 -10.44 1.56 -10.98
C HIS A 48 -11.14 2.81 -11.54
N LEU A 49 -12.34 2.68 -12.07
CA LEU A 49 -13.14 3.84 -12.51
C LEU A 49 -13.45 4.76 -11.33
N ARG A 50 -13.90 4.20 -10.20
CA ARG A 50 -14.21 4.97 -8.98
C ARG A 50 -13.00 5.62 -8.32
N LEU A 51 -11.81 5.05 -8.49
CA LEU A 51 -10.55 5.61 -8.00
C LEU A 51 -9.96 6.66 -8.95
N GLY A 52 -10.46 6.79 -10.17
CA GLY A 52 -9.79 7.59 -11.20
C GLY A 52 -8.40 7.04 -11.55
N THR A 53 -8.21 5.72 -11.43
CA THR A 53 -6.89 5.08 -11.64
C THR A 53 -6.30 5.42 -13.01
N TRP A 54 -7.15 5.51 -14.03
CA TRP A 54 -6.68 5.80 -15.38
C TRP A 54 -6.05 7.20 -15.49
N ASP A 55 -6.70 8.22 -14.95
CA ASP A 55 -6.19 9.58 -14.96
C ASP A 55 -4.90 9.71 -14.14
N LEU A 56 -4.84 8.98 -13.01
CA LEU A 56 -3.62 8.88 -12.19
C LEU A 56 -2.45 8.29 -12.97
N LEU A 57 -2.68 7.22 -13.75
CA LEU A 57 -1.64 6.56 -14.54
C LEU A 57 -1.22 7.40 -15.75
N CYS A 58 -2.16 8.07 -16.42
CA CYS A 58 -1.87 9.04 -17.48
C CYS A 58 -1.03 10.21 -16.94
N GLY A 59 -1.41 10.77 -15.79
CA GLY A 59 -0.66 11.84 -15.15
C GLY A 59 0.73 11.41 -14.70
N TRP A 60 0.90 10.16 -14.25
CA TRP A 60 2.20 9.61 -13.88
C TRP A 60 3.10 9.37 -15.08
N SER A 61 2.57 8.79 -16.17
CA SER A 61 3.33 8.51 -17.38
C SER A 61 3.64 9.77 -18.20
N GLY A 62 2.93 10.87 -17.95
CA GLY A 62 3.05 12.10 -18.75
C GLY A 62 2.49 11.97 -20.16
N GLU A 63 1.66 10.97 -20.40
CA GLU A 63 1.11 10.64 -21.71
C GLU A 63 -0.42 10.77 -21.76
N SER A 64 -0.95 11.01 -22.95
CA SER A 64 -2.38 10.92 -23.20
C SER A 64 -2.87 9.48 -23.08
N GLY A 65 -4.16 9.31 -22.76
CA GLY A 65 -4.79 8.00 -22.63
C GLY A 65 -4.78 7.14 -23.89
N GLU A 66 -4.37 7.68 -25.04
CA GLU A 66 -4.24 6.96 -26.29
C GLU A 66 -2.96 6.13 -26.38
N GLN A 67 -1.97 6.45 -25.55
CA GLN A 67 -0.65 5.82 -25.60
C GLN A 67 -0.57 4.50 -24.80
N VAL A 68 0.54 3.76 -25.00
CA VAL A 68 0.72 2.42 -24.45
C VAL A 68 1.14 2.44 -22.98
N GLN A 69 1.95 3.41 -22.54
CA GLN A 69 2.56 3.42 -21.21
C GLN A 69 1.56 3.38 -20.06
N PRO A 70 0.44 4.15 -20.05
CA PRO A 70 -0.55 4.03 -18.99
C PRO A 70 -1.18 2.62 -18.89
N ARG A 71 -1.34 1.91 -20.04
CA ARG A 71 -1.83 0.53 -20.07
C ARG A 71 -0.81 -0.46 -19.51
N LEU A 72 0.49 -0.25 -19.78
CA LEU A 72 1.56 -1.04 -19.18
C LEU A 72 1.62 -0.81 -17.66
N ALA A 73 1.41 0.42 -17.20
CA ALA A 73 1.31 0.72 -15.78
C ALA A 73 0.08 0.05 -15.14
N LEU A 74 -1.07 0.07 -15.81
CA LEU A 74 -2.28 -0.65 -15.36
C LEU A 74 -2.04 -2.17 -15.26
N GLN A 75 -1.29 -2.74 -16.21
CA GLN A 75 -0.87 -4.14 -16.12
C GLN A 75 -0.11 -4.42 -14.82
N LEU A 76 0.80 -3.54 -14.42
CA LEU A 76 1.53 -3.69 -13.14
C LEU A 76 0.62 -3.61 -11.92
N VAL A 77 -0.41 -2.76 -11.96
CA VAL A 77 -1.43 -2.70 -10.90
C VAL A 77 -2.17 -4.04 -10.81
N HIS A 78 -2.58 -4.61 -11.94
CA HIS A 78 -3.27 -5.91 -11.99
C HIS A 78 -2.34 -7.08 -11.59
N GLU A 79 -1.06 -7.06 -11.98
CA GLU A 79 -0.08 -8.04 -11.52
C GLU A 79 0.08 -8.01 -9.99
N ALA A 80 0.09 -6.82 -9.40
CA ALA A 80 0.13 -6.66 -7.96
C ALA A 80 -1.14 -7.20 -7.31
N ALA A 81 -2.33 -6.87 -7.84
CA ALA A 81 -3.61 -7.37 -7.32
C ALA A 81 -3.72 -8.90 -7.37
N LEU A 82 -3.11 -9.54 -8.37
CA LEU A 82 -3.00 -11.00 -8.48
C LEU A 82 -1.89 -11.60 -7.59
N CYS A 83 -1.20 -10.80 -6.79
CA CYS A 83 -0.04 -11.23 -5.98
C CYS A 83 1.07 -11.90 -6.83
N SER A 84 1.13 -11.60 -8.12
CA SER A 84 2.07 -12.16 -9.09
C SER A 84 3.28 -11.26 -9.35
N SER A 85 3.36 -10.08 -8.71
CA SER A 85 4.46 -9.13 -8.84
C SER A 85 5.82 -9.79 -8.61
N GLY A 86 6.71 -9.71 -9.59
CA GLY A 86 8.06 -10.26 -9.57
C GLY A 86 8.12 -11.78 -9.84
N GLY A 87 7.06 -12.41 -10.29
CA GLY A 87 7.12 -13.64 -11.08
C GLY A 87 7.68 -13.34 -12.47
N LEU A 88 8.03 -14.37 -13.22
CA LEU A 88 8.40 -14.22 -14.63
C LEU A 88 7.12 -13.94 -15.43
N ARG A 89 6.97 -12.72 -15.98
CA ARG A 89 5.78 -12.28 -16.71
C ARG A 89 5.53 -13.11 -17.98
N HIS A 90 6.59 -13.57 -18.61
CA HIS A 90 6.53 -14.48 -19.75
C HIS A 90 6.14 -15.90 -19.36
N ASP A 91 6.16 -16.23 -18.06
CA ASP A 91 5.55 -17.47 -17.64
C ASP A 91 4.06 -17.38 -17.87
N ARG A 92 3.65 -18.13 -18.80
CA ARG A 92 2.36 -18.51 -19.39
C ARG A 92 1.11 -18.36 -18.50
N VAL A 93 1.28 -18.10 -17.19
CA VAL A 93 0.21 -17.91 -16.23
C VAL A 93 -0.56 -16.61 -16.47
N LEU A 94 0.13 -15.52 -16.85
CA LEU A 94 -0.50 -14.23 -17.13
C LEU A 94 -0.90 -14.06 -18.61
N SER A 95 -0.34 -14.84 -19.51
CA SER A 95 -0.66 -14.81 -20.95
C SER A 95 -2.02 -15.45 -21.22
N GLN A 96 -3.06 -14.87 -20.64
CA GLN A 96 -4.45 -15.26 -20.83
C GLN A 96 -5.24 -14.05 -21.34
N ARG A 97 -6.08 -14.25 -22.32
CA ARG A 97 -6.83 -13.17 -22.97
C ARG A 97 -7.62 -12.31 -21.98
N GLY A 98 -8.14 -12.91 -20.91
CA GLY A 98 -8.86 -12.18 -19.86
C GLY A 98 -8.00 -11.11 -19.20
N PHE A 99 -6.73 -11.41 -18.91
CA PHE A 99 -5.78 -10.48 -18.30
C PHE A 99 -5.33 -9.39 -19.29
N GLU A 100 -4.89 -9.79 -20.49
CA GLU A 100 -4.41 -8.87 -21.54
C GLU A 100 -5.46 -7.81 -21.84
N LEU A 101 -6.68 -8.26 -22.14
CA LEU A 101 -7.79 -7.39 -22.52
C LEU A 101 -8.28 -6.50 -21.37
N ALA A 102 -8.26 -6.96 -20.12
CA ALA A 102 -8.59 -6.12 -18.96
C ALA A 102 -7.68 -4.88 -18.83
N ASN A 103 -6.46 -4.96 -19.38
CA ASN A 103 -5.52 -3.84 -19.48
C ASN A 103 -5.67 -3.00 -20.76
N GLY A 104 -6.60 -3.34 -21.64
CA GLY A 104 -6.70 -2.73 -22.97
C GLY A 104 -5.52 -3.03 -23.88
N LEU A 105 -4.87 -4.20 -23.69
CA LEU A 105 -3.71 -4.64 -24.45
C LEU A 105 -4.01 -5.94 -25.18
N PRO A 106 -3.48 -6.15 -26.41
CA PRO A 106 -3.57 -7.43 -27.12
C PRO A 106 -2.46 -8.42 -26.72
N PHE A 107 -1.59 -8.05 -25.77
CA PHE A 107 -0.42 -8.81 -25.31
C PHE A 107 -0.13 -8.55 -23.83
N VAL A 108 0.71 -9.39 -23.23
CA VAL A 108 1.34 -9.12 -21.93
C VAL A 108 2.68 -8.43 -22.16
N ALA A 109 2.92 -7.32 -21.49
CA ALA A 109 4.19 -6.61 -21.58
C ALA A 109 5.35 -7.48 -21.11
N SER A 110 6.48 -7.39 -21.81
CA SER A 110 7.71 -8.10 -21.44
C SER A 110 8.35 -7.48 -20.17
N ASP A 111 9.21 -8.27 -19.52
CA ASP A 111 9.99 -7.76 -18.37
C ASP A 111 10.86 -6.56 -18.74
N THR A 112 11.39 -6.53 -19.99
CA THR A 112 12.16 -5.39 -20.49
C THR A 112 11.30 -4.15 -20.64
N ALA A 113 10.13 -4.24 -21.30
CA ALA A 113 9.23 -3.10 -21.47
C ALA A 113 8.79 -2.50 -20.12
N VAL A 114 8.50 -3.35 -19.14
CA VAL A 114 8.15 -2.89 -17.80
C VAL A 114 9.34 -2.28 -17.06
N HIS A 115 10.53 -2.87 -17.22
CA HIS A 115 11.74 -2.33 -16.62
C HIS A 115 12.06 -0.94 -17.15
N ASP A 116 11.96 -0.75 -18.47
CA ASP A 116 12.23 0.52 -19.14
C ASP A 116 11.18 1.57 -18.70
N LEU A 117 9.89 1.23 -18.75
CA LEU A 117 8.82 2.08 -18.23
C LEU A 117 9.12 2.58 -16.81
N LEU A 118 9.46 1.70 -15.89
CA LEU A 118 9.71 2.06 -14.50
C LEU A 118 11.01 2.84 -14.31
N ALA A 119 12.04 2.57 -15.13
CA ALA A 119 13.32 3.27 -15.06
C ALA A 119 13.25 4.72 -15.57
N GLU A 120 12.38 4.98 -16.54
CA GLU A 120 12.16 6.32 -17.12
C GLU A 120 11.43 7.26 -16.15
N HIS A 121 10.60 6.73 -15.26
CA HIS A 121 9.79 7.53 -14.34
C HIS A 121 10.51 7.76 -13.01
N THR A 122 10.65 9.03 -12.64
CA THR A 122 11.42 9.44 -11.45
C THR A 122 10.70 9.12 -10.13
N VAL A 123 11.48 9.06 -9.04
CA VAL A 123 10.97 8.99 -7.67
C VAL A 123 9.93 10.07 -7.40
N ALA A 124 10.20 11.32 -7.81
CA ALA A 124 9.27 12.44 -7.62
C ALA A 124 7.92 12.25 -8.34
N GLN A 125 7.91 11.63 -9.52
CA GLN A 125 6.65 11.28 -10.21
C GLN A 125 5.87 10.22 -9.43
N ALA A 126 6.54 9.19 -8.91
CA ALA A 126 5.91 8.18 -8.09
C ALA A 126 5.37 8.75 -6.77
N GLN A 127 6.07 9.69 -6.14
CA GLN A 127 5.59 10.39 -4.93
C GLN A 127 4.35 11.25 -5.23
N ARG A 128 4.36 12.01 -6.33
CA ARG A 128 3.16 12.77 -6.76
C ARG A 128 1.95 11.86 -7.00
N LEU A 129 2.17 10.68 -7.61
CA LEU A 129 1.11 9.69 -7.78
C LEU A 129 0.58 9.19 -6.44
N GLN A 130 1.45 8.92 -5.45
CA GLN A 130 1.01 8.54 -4.11
C GLN A 130 0.20 9.64 -3.44
N VAL A 131 0.61 10.90 -3.56
CA VAL A 131 -0.12 12.05 -3.01
C VAL A 131 -1.49 12.17 -3.65
N ALA A 132 -1.58 12.14 -4.98
CA ALA A 132 -2.86 12.23 -5.69
C ALA A 132 -3.82 11.08 -5.31
N LEU A 133 -3.32 9.83 -5.29
CA LEU A 133 -4.09 8.67 -4.83
C LEU A 133 -4.54 8.84 -3.38
N GLY A 134 -3.64 9.28 -2.50
CA GLY A 134 -3.92 9.50 -1.09
C GLY A 134 -5.01 10.54 -0.87
N GLN A 135 -4.99 11.65 -1.63
CA GLN A 135 -6.02 12.69 -1.57
C GLN A 135 -7.39 12.18 -2.02
N ILE A 136 -7.46 11.35 -3.08
CA ILE A 136 -8.70 10.69 -3.52
C ILE A 136 -9.23 9.76 -2.41
N ARG A 137 -8.35 8.99 -1.78
CA ARG A 137 -8.71 8.08 -0.69
C ARG A 137 -9.18 8.82 0.55
N ARG A 138 -8.53 9.95 0.88
CA ARG A 138 -8.98 10.85 1.96
C ARG A 138 -10.38 11.40 1.67
N ALA A 139 -10.61 11.91 0.48
CA ALA A 139 -11.93 12.42 0.07
C ALA A 139 -13.02 11.34 0.11
N SER A 140 -12.65 10.08 -0.10
CA SER A 140 -13.54 8.91 -0.02
C SER A 140 -13.73 8.36 1.40
N GLY A 141 -13.09 8.97 2.43
CA GLY A 141 -13.21 8.55 3.83
C GLY A 141 -12.46 7.25 4.15
N ASP A 142 -11.40 6.92 3.43
CA ASP A 142 -10.57 5.75 3.70
C ASP A 142 -9.64 5.95 4.92
N TYR A 143 -9.43 7.20 5.33
CA TYR A 143 -8.57 7.56 6.48
C TYR A 143 -9.37 8.34 7.53
N ARG A 144 -9.07 8.09 8.80
CA ARG A 144 -9.50 8.94 9.92
C ARG A 144 -8.51 10.08 10.17
N GLY A 145 -7.23 9.83 9.97
CA GLY A 145 -6.16 10.81 10.08
C GLY A 145 -5.79 11.24 11.50
N ASN A 146 -6.37 10.62 12.54
CA ASN A 146 -6.12 10.98 13.93
C ASN A 146 -4.89 10.26 14.51
N LEU A 147 -4.67 9.03 14.07
CA LEU A 147 -3.62 8.16 14.59
C LEU A 147 -2.87 7.50 13.42
N LEU A 148 -1.59 7.76 13.34
CA LEU A 148 -0.72 7.21 12.31
C LEU A 148 0.31 6.30 12.94
N ALA A 149 0.60 5.17 12.31
CA ALA A 149 1.72 4.32 12.65
C ALA A 149 2.78 4.40 11.54
N ILE A 150 4.03 4.62 11.92
CA ILE A 150 5.17 4.57 11.00
C ILE A 150 6.14 3.46 11.42
N ASP A 151 6.56 2.67 10.44
CA ASP A 151 7.48 1.56 10.71
C ASP A 151 8.35 1.23 9.50
N PRO A 152 9.63 0.85 9.69
CA PRO A 152 10.48 0.39 8.61
C PRO A 152 10.17 -1.06 8.23
N HIS A 153 9.74 -1.29 7.01
CA HIS A 153 9.68 -2.62 6.42
C HIS A 153 11.01 -2.98 5.76
N ARG A 154 11.68 -4.02 6.28
CA ARG A 154 13.00 -4.45 5.83
C ARG A 154 12.91 -5.64 4.90
N THR A 155 12.99 -5.35 3.60
CA THR A 155 12.97 -6.41 2.58
C THR A 155 14.37 -6.95 2.34
N ARG A 156 14.53 -8.29 2.31
CA ARG A 156 15.81 -8.93 1.97
C ARG A 156 16.23 -8.59 0.55
N SER A 157 17.52 -8.22 0.39
CA SER A 157 18.11 -7.93 -0.90
C SER A 157 19.21 -8.94 -1.24
N TYR A 158 19.10 -9.51 -2.42
CA TYR A 158 20.10 -10.43 -2.97
C TYR A 158 21.11 -9.73 -3.89
N SER A 159 21.12 -8.40 -3.91
CA SER A 159 22.06 -7.61 -4.71
C SER A 159 23.51 -7.97 -4.40
N LYS A 160 24.35 -8.03 -5.44
CA LYS A 160 25.82 -8.21 -5.29
C LYS A 160 26.50 -6.95 -4.74
N ARG A 161 25.87 -5.76 -4.81
CA ARG A 161 26.41 -4.50 -4.32
C ARG A 161 26.60 -4.48 -2.81
N GLN A 162 27.46 -3.60 -2.30
CA GLN A 162 27.57 -3.35 -0.87
C GLN A 162 26.29 -2.68 -0.37
N MET A 163 25.73 -3.24 0.71
CA MET A 163 24.52 -2.75 1.35
C MET A 163 24.65 -2.96 2.86
N ARG A 164 23.96 -2.13 3.63
CA ARG A 164 23.83 -2.35 5.07
C ARG A 164 23.24 -3.74 5.33
N ARG A 165 23.83 -4.43 6.31
CA ARG A 165 23.32 -5.71 6.77
C ARG A 165 22.51 -5.51 8.03
N TYR A 166 21.42 -6.22 8.10
CA TYR A 166 20.54 -6.28 9.25
C TYR A 166 20.53 -7.70 9.80
N ARG A 167 20.21 -7.83 11.08
CA ARG A 167 20.09 -9.11 11.76
C ARG A 167 18.84 -9.06 12.61
N ASP A 168 17.91 -9.98 12.38
CA ASP A 168 16.64 -10.03 13.11
C ASP A 168 16.87 -10.47 14.57
N ASP A 169 17.78 -11.42 14.78
CA ASP A 169 18.16 -11.93 16.10
C ASP A 169 19.68 -12.14 16.14
N GLN A 170 20.26 -12.13 17.34
CA GLN A 170 21.68 -12.36 17.54
C GLN A 170 22.15 -13.71 16.99
N LYS A 171 21.25 -14.71 16.91
CA LYS A 171 21.52 -16.05 16.40
C LYS A 171 21.41 -16.17 14.89
N THR A 172 20.79 -15.21 14.20
CA THR A 172 20.61 -15.27 12.75
C THR A 172 21.78 -14.65 12.00
N ARG A 173 22.05 -15.15 10.78
CA ARG A 173 23.07 -14.56 9.91
C ARG A 173 22.60 -13.22 9.39
N ALA A 174 23.45 -12.20 9.50
CA ALA A 174 23.16 -10.88 8.95
C ALA A 174 22.95 -10.93 7.43
N TYR A 175 21.88 -10.33 6.95
CA TYR A 175 21.52 -10.24 5.54
C TYR A 175 21.41 -8.78 5.07
N LYS A 176 21.52 -8.57 3.76
CA LYS A 176 21.36 -7.25 3.15
C LYS A 176 19.87 -6.88 3.14
N VAL A 177 19.57 -5.61 3.40
CA VAL A 177 18.20 -5.09 3.41
C VAL A 177 18.03 -3.89 2.51
N ALA A 178 16.85 -3.77 1.96
CA ALA A 178 16.35 -2.57 1.33
C ALA A 178 15.21 -2.01 2.22
N PRO A 179 15.44 -0.91 2.92
CA PRO A 179 14.43 -0.35 3.81
C PRO A 179 13.34 0.36 3.01
N THR A 180 12.12 0.20 3.45
CA THR A 180 10.97 0.98 3.04
C THR A 180 10.21 1.39 4.29
N PHE A 181 9.78 2.63 4.36
CA PHE A 181 9.07 3.17 5.51
C PHE A 181 7.63 3.45 5.09
N PHE A 182 6.68 2.92 5.80
CA PHE A 182 5.26 3.13 5.55
C PHE A 182 4.64 4.01 6.62
N ALA A 183 3.69 4.84 6.19
CA ALA A 183 2.72 5.48 7.06
C ALA A 183 1.38 4.79 6.88
N LEU A 184 0.81 4.32 7.97
CA LEU A 184 -0.48 3.65 8.04
C LEU A 184 -1.43 4.48 8.90
N ASP A 185 -2.66 4.67 8.47
CA ASP A 185 -3.74 5.11 9.36
C ASP A 185 -4.08 3.95 10.31
N ALA A 186 -3.73 4.10 11.58
CA ALA A 186 -3.81 3.03 12.56
C ALA A 186 -5.24 2.70 12.99
N ASP A 187 -6.20 3.58 12.71
CA ASP A 187 -7.62 3.34 13.00
C ASP A 187 -8.32 2.58 11.87
N THR A 188 -7.91 2.79 10.63
CA THR A 188 -8.53 2.15 9.46
C THR A 188 -7.70 1.02 8.87
N HIS A 189 -6.47 0.83 9.34
CA HIS A 189 -5.47 -0.12 8.82
C HIS A 189 -5.13 0.13 7.34
N GLN A 190 -5.28 1.37 6.87
CA GLN A 190 -5.03 1.70 5.47
C GLN A 190 -3.69 2.40 5.28
N PRO A 191 -2.87 1.96 4.29
CA PRO A 191 -1.62 2.64 3.98
C PRO A 191 -1.91 4.02 3.40
N VAL A 192 -1.24 5.03 3.94
CA VAL A 192 -1.33 6.41 3.45
C VAL A 192 -0.32 6.61 2.32
N CYS A 193 0.95 6.37 2.60
CA CYS A 193 2.05 6.42 1.63
C CYS A 193 3.26 5.66 2.17
N PHE A 194 4.31 5.64 1.36
CA PHE A 194 5.60 5.07 1.74
C PHE A 194 6.76 5.89 1.17
N THR A 195 7.93 5.74 1.78
CA THR A 195 9.21 6.12 1.20
C THR A 195 10.12 4.90 1.13
N THR A 196 10.93 4.78 0.08
CA THR A 196 11.95 3.74 -0.02
C THR A 196 13.30 4.37 -0.27
N ALA A 197 14.32 3.83 0.35
CA ALA A 197 15.62 4.45 0.37
C ALA A 197 16.74 3.47 0.02
N THR A 198 17.92 4.03 -0.21
CA THR A 198 19.15 3.23 -0.21
C THR A 198 19.44 2.74 1.20
N SER A 199 20.27 1.71 1.32
CA SER A 199 20.68 1.18 2.62
C SER A 199 21.46 2.19 3.50
N ALA A 200 21.83 3.34 2.96
CA ALA A 200 22.50 4.41 3.70
C ALA A 200 21.54 5.37 4.41
N CYS A 201 20.25 5.37 4.05
CA CYS A 201 19.25 6.22 4.68
C CYS A 201 19.00 5.83 6.14
N THR A 202 18.89 6.81 7.01
CA THR A 202 18.52 6.61 8.41
C THR A 202 17.00 6.60 8.58
N ALA A 203 16.51 6.03 9.68
CA ALA A 203 15.09 6.08 10.02
C ALA A 203 14.61 7.53 10.17
N THR A 204 15.43 8.42 10.72
CA THR A 204 15.13 9.86 10.87
C THR A 204 14.90 10.54 9.53
N THR A 205 15.86 10.41 8.60
CA THR A 205 15.77 11.06 7.28
C THR A 205 14.54 10.55 6.50
N ALA A 206 14.31 9.24 6.54
CA ALA A 206 13.15 8.65 5.88
C ALA A 206 11.82 9.06 6.52
N ALA A 207 11.77 9.17 7.85
CA ALA A 207 10.56 9.61 8.55
C ALA A 207 10.22 11.07 8.23
N ILE A 208 11.21 11.95 8.12
CA ILE A 208 11.01 13.36 7.74
C ILE A 208 10.38 13.45 6.34
N GLU A 209 10.93 12.73 5.36
CA GLU A 209 10.38 12.65 4.00
C GLU A 209 8.96 12.06 4.01
N LEU A 210 8.75 10.97 4.74
CA LEU A 210 7.46 10.29 4.85
C LEU A 210 6.38 11.22 5.44
N LEU A 211 6.69 11.93 6.53
CA LEU A 211 5.76 12.87 7.16
C LEU A 211 5.43 14.06 6.26
N GLY A 212 6.36 14.49 5.39
CA GLY A 212 6.09 15.48 4.34
C GLY A 212 4.99 15.00 3.37
N LEU A 213 5.11 13.78 2.84
CA LEU A 213 4.09 13.19 1.97
C LEU A 213 2.75 13.01 2.68
N VAL A 214 2.78 12.54 3.94
CA VAL A 214 1.57 12.39 4.76
C VAL A 214 0.87 13.74 4.96
N ALA A 215 1.63 14.81 5.20
CA ALA A 215 1.07 16.14 5.37
C ALA A 215 0.36 16.64 4.11
N GLU A 216 0.92 16.40 2.92
CA GLU A 216 0.28 16.74 1.64
C GLU A 216 -1.01 15.93 1.41
N ILE A 217 -1.05 14.67 1.86
CA ILE A 217 -2.23 13.79 1.71
C ILE A 217 -3.31 14.15 2.72
N LEU A 218 -2.98 14.19 4.00
CA LEU A 218 -3.98 14.29 5.08
C LEU A 218 -4.31 15.73 5.46
N ALA A 219 -3.42 16.69 5.16
CA ALA A 219 -3.52 18.09 5.59
C ALA A 219 -3.92 18.18 7.08
N PRO A 220 -3.09 17.67 8.02
CA PRO A 220 -3.43 17.56 9.42
C PRO A 220 -3.58 18.94 10.08
N GLU A 221 -4.49 19.03 11.04
CA GLU A 221 -4.59 20.18 11.93
C GLU A 221 -3.63 20.01 13.11
N PRO A 222 -2.99 21.10 13.61
CA PRO A 222 -2.10 21.03 14.77
C PRO A 222 -2.74 20.36 15.98
N GLY A 223 -2.04 19.40 16.58
CA GLY A 223 -2.47 18.66 17.77
C GLY A 223 -3.58 17.62 17.55
N LYS A 224 -4.01 17.40 16.30
CA LYS A 224 -5.06 16.42 15.99
C LYS A 224 -4.51 15.04 15.63
N THR A 225 -3.36 14.98 14.98
CA THR A 225 -2.79 13.73 14.48
C THR A 225 -1.58 13.32 15.30
N LEU A 226 -1.66 12.16 15.94
CA LEU A 226 -0.55 11.54 16.65
C LEU A 226 0.14 10.50 15.77
N VAL A 227 1.45 10.62 15.62
CA VAL A 227 2.32 9.65 14.95
C VAL A 227 2.93 8.71 15.98
N LEU A 228 2.68 7.43 15.82
CA LEU A 228 3.26 6.35 16.61
C LEU A 228 4.45 5.77 15.87
N ALA A 229 5.60 5.74 16.49
CA ALA A 229 6.82 5.19 15.90
C ALA A 229 7.52 4.22 16.85
N ASP A 230 8.39 3.38 16.30
CA ASP A 230 9.21 2.49 17.10
C ASP A 230 10.46 3.19 17.65
N ILE A 231 11.24 2.47 18.44
CA ILE A 231 12.44 2.96 19.11
C ILE A 231 13.55 3.45 18.16
N GLU A 232 13.55 3.04 16.90
CA GLU A 232 14.53 3.49 15.91
C GLU A 232 14.34 4.98 15.53
N HIS A 233 13.15 5.51 15.78
CA HIS A 233 12.77 6.89 15.54
C HIS A 233 13.09 7.82 16.73
N LEU A 234 13.66 7.30 17.82
CA LEU A 234 14.03 8.11 18.98
C LEU A 234 15.30 8.93 18.71
N THR A 235 15.15 10.02 17.98
CA THR A 235 16.25 10.95 17.67
C THR A 235 15.84 12.39 17.91
N SER A 236 16.75 13.20 18.46
CA SER A 236 16.48 14.63 18.72
C SER A 236 16.12 15.39 17.44
N GLU A 237 16.72 15.01 16.31
CA GLU A 237 16.47 15.62 15.01
C GLU A 237 15.00 15.41 14.57
N LEU A 238 14.45 14.20 14.71
CA LEU A 238 13.06 13.94 14.35
C LEU A 238 12.10 14.69 15.27
N PHE A 239 12.34 14.67 16.60
CA PHE A 239 11.50 15.42 17.56
C PHE A 239 11.50 16.92 17.28
N GLN A 240 12.67 17.51 17.02
CA GLN A 240 12.80 18.91 16.64
C GLN A 240 12.07 19.22 15.34
N HIS A 241 12.23 18.37 14.31
CA HIS A 241 11.56 18.54 13.03
C HIS A 241 10.03 18.51 13.19
N VAL A 242 9.51 17.52 13.93
CA VAL A 242 8.07 17.38 14.14
C VAL A 242 7.50 18.60 14.84
N GLN A 243 8.13 19.08 15.90
CA GLN A 243 7.64 20.26 16.64
C GLN A 243 7.74 21.57 15.87
N SER A 244 8.80 21.73 15.02
CA SER A 244 9.06 23.02 14.40
C SER A 244 8.52 23.15 12.97
N HIS A 245 8.26 22.02 12.29
CA HIS A 245 7.97 22.03 10.85
C HIS A 245 6.73 21.22 10.46
N THR A 246 6.03 20.63 11.40
CA THR A 246 4.83 19.83 11.10
C THR A 246 3.67 20.16 12.02
N ALA A 247 2.48 19.72 11.63
CA ALA A 247 1.27 19.77 12.46
C ALA A 247 1.04 18.49 13.27
N PHE A 248 1.99 17.54 13.23
CA PHE A 248 1.88 16.26 13.91
C PHE A 248 2.35 16.32 15.36
N ASP A 249 1.75 15.46 16.20
CA ASP A 249 2.36 15.01 17.43
C ASP A 249 3.14 13.71 17.21
N LEU A 250 4.13 13.42 18.02
CA LEU A 250 4.96 12.22 17.92
C LEU A 250 5.05 11.50 19.26
N LEU A 251 4.89 10.18 19.24
CA LEU A 251 5.08 9.30 20.39
C LEU A 251 6.03 8.15 20.05
N VAL A 252 7.12 8.02 20.81
CA VAL A 252 8.19 7.03 20.59
C VAL A 252 8.60 6.40 21.92
N PRO A 253 8.77 5.06 22.01
CA PRO A 253 9.30 4.44 23.21
C PRO A 253 10.76 4.82 23.43
N MET A 254 11.15 4.99 24.68
CA MET A 254 12.53 5.26 25.06
C MET A 254 13.33 3.96 25.14
N LYS A 255 14.58 4.01 24.67
CA LYS A 255 15.47 2.84 24.72
C LYS A 255 15.75 2.44 26.16
N ASN A 256 15.46 1.20 26.50
CA ASN A 256 15.71 0.64 27.83
C ASN A 256 17.22 0.50 28.09
N THR A 257 17.83 1.56 28.62
CA THR A 257 19.24 1.60 29.01
C THR A 257 19.38 1.57 30.53
N ARG A 258 20.54 1.16 31.05
CA ARG A 258 20.82 1.19 32.48
C ARG A 258 20.67 2.60 33.07
N SER A 259 21.06 3.63 32.30
CA SER A 259 20.91 5.04 32.73
C SER A 259 19.43 5.42 32.86
N LEU A 260 18.62 5.10 31.83
CA LEU A 260 17.18 5.37 31.90
C LEU A 260 16.53 4.63 33.06
N GLN A 261 16.84 3.35 33.25
CA GLN A 261 16.26 2.58 34.37
C GLN A 261 16.58 3.19 35.72
N LYS A 262 17.82 3.69 35.94
CA LYS A 262 18.17 4.41 37.18
C LYS A 262 17.34 5.69 37.35
N GLN A 263 17.13 6.44 36.28
CA GLN A 263 16.30 7.65 36.29
C GLN A 263 14.84 7.33 36.61
N LEU A 264 14.28 6.28 35.99
CA LEU A 264 12.90 5.85 36.22
C LEU A 264 12.69 5.32 37.65
N GLN A 265 13.65 4.59 38.22
CA GLN A 265 13.63 4.10 39.58
C GLN A 265 13.75 5.23 40.62
N ALA A 266 14.37 6.35 40.24
CA ALA A 266 14.48 7.53 41.11
C ALA A 266 13.19 8.39 41.13
N ILE A 267 12.19 8.09 40.30
CA ILE A 267 10.90 8.79 40.33
C ILE A 267 10.19 8.43 41.65
N PRO A 268 9.83 9.42 42.46
CA PRO A 268 9.15 9.19 43.75
C PRO A 268 7.83 8.43 43.55
N ALA A 269 7.52 7.53 44.48
CA ALA A 269 6.34 6.66 44.38
C ALA A 269 5.02 7.45 44.29
N GLU A 270 4.97 8.61 44.96
CA GLU A 270 3.82 9.53 44.95
C GLU A 270 3.54 10.18 43.62
N LYS A 271 4.50 10.19 42.67
CA LYS A 271 4.29 10.66 41.29
C LYS A 271 3.59 9.65 40.41
N PHE A 272 3.54 8.38 40.86
CA PHE A 272 2.84 7.35 40.15
C PHE A 272 1.37 7.31 40.56
N THR A 273 0.48 7.54 39.59
CA THR A 273 -0.96 7.34 39.76
C THR A 273 -1.29 5.89 39.49
N ARG A 274 -1.77 5.14 40.49
CA ARG A 274 -2.30 3.78 40.27
C ARG A 274 -3.56 3.87 39.44
N ARG A 275 -3.60 3.09 38.36
CA ARG A 275 -4.72 3.04 37.46
C ARG A 275 -5.60 1.81 37.70
N TRP A 276 -4.97 0.65 37.81
CA TRP A 276 -5.57 -0.62 38.24
C TRP A 276 -4.54 -1.53 38.89
N ALA A 277 -4.93 -2.76 39.24
CA ALA A 277 -4.02 -3.72 39.85
C ALA A 277 -2.83 -4.00 38.93
N GLY A 278 -1.62 -3.86 39.46
CA GLY A 278 -0.38 -4.10 38.72
C GLY A 278 -0.01 -3.04 37.66
N PHE A 279 -0.74 -1.91 37.57
CA PHE A 279 -0.42 -0.86 36.61
C PHE A 279 -0.54 0.55 37.20
N ALA A 280 0.51 1.35 37.02
CA ALA A 280 0.55 2.76 37.39
C ALA A 280 1.28 3.58 36.33
N THR A 281 0.93 4.85 36.21
CA THR A 281 1.55 5.79 35.25
C THR A 281 2.10 7.01 35.97
N ALA A 282 3.14 7.60 35.40
CA ALA A 282 3.63 8.91 35.80
C ALA A 282 3.92 9.73 34.53
N LYS A 283 3.69 11.03 34.60
CA LYS A 283 4.00 11.98 33.55
C LYS A 283 4.89 13.08 34.05
N GLN A 284 5.91 13.43 33.30
CA GLN A 284 6.81 14.52 33.68
C GLN A 284 7.36 15.24 32.45
N PRO A 285 7.73 16.53 32.57
CA PRO A 285 8.49 17.23 31.56
C PRO A 285 9.80 16.51 31.27
N TRP A 286 10.22 16.52 30.02
CA TRP A 286 11.49 15.94 29.59
C TRP A 286 12.23 16.85 28.61
N GLN A 287 13.54 16.82 28.66
CA GLN A 287 14.42 17.52 27.74
C GLN A 287 15.51 16.57 27.24
N MET A 288 15.74 16.56 25.93
CA MET A 288 16.81 15.78 25.34
C MET A 288 18.16 16.46 25.56
N ALA A 289 19.17 15.68 25.97
CA ALA A 289 20.47 16.22 26.37
C ALA A 289 21.31 16.84 25.23
N SER A 290 21.04 16.46 23.97
CA SER A 290 21.92 16.79 22.82
C SER A 290 21.49 17.98 21.98
N ARG A 291 20.23 18.41 22.05
CA ARG A 291 19.67 19.53 21.27
C ARG A 291 18.43 20.09 21.95
N ASP A 292 18.12 21.35 21.68
CA ASP A 292 16.85 21.93 22.07
C ASP A 292 15.74 21.42 21.15
N ALA A 293 15.19 20.28 21.53
CA ALA A 293 14.04 19.66 20.85
C ALA A 293 12.70 20.21 21.38
N GLY A 294 12.73 21.38 22.02
CA GLY A 294 11.54 21.99 22.58
C GLY A 294 11.03 21.29 23.85
N ARG A 295 9.79 21.59 24.23
CA ARG A 295 9.15 20.99 25.40
C ARG A 295 8.63 19.61 25.07
N LEU A 296 9.15 18.58 25.76
CA LEU A 296 8.74 17.20 25.61
C LEU A 296 8.10 16.68 26.91
N PHE A 297 7.35 15.60 26.78
CA PHE A 297 6.71 14.90 27.89
C PHE A 297 7.16 13.46 27.93
N GLN A 298 7.63 13.02 29.09
CA GLN A 298 7.93 11.61 29.32
C GLN A 298 6.73 10.96 29.99
N PHE A 299 6.17 9.94 29.36
CA PHE A 299 5.16 9.07 29.93
C PHE A 299 5.84 7.81 30.45
N VAL A 300 5.63 7.49 31.71
CA VAL A 300 6.24 6.34 32.38
C VAL A 300 5.14 5.37 32.78
N GLN A 301 5.32 4.12 32.42
CA GLN A 301 4.46 3.03 32.86
C GLN A 301 5.24 2.16 33.87
N ARG A 302 4.54 1.73 34.90
CA ARG A 302 5.03 0.79 35.91
C ARG A 302 4.09 -0.40 35.97
N ASN A 303 4.60 -1.57 35.60
CA ASN A 303 3.90 -2.85 35.65
C ASN A 303 4.42 -3.65 36.86
N GLY A 304 3.54 -4.35 37.55
CA GLY A 304 3.83 -5.15 38.76
C GLY A 304 3.08 -4.63 39.98
N GLU A 305 2.77 -5.51 40.91
CA GLU A 305 2.05 -5.16 42.14
C GLU A 305 3.00 -4.83 43.30
N ARG A 306 4.13 -5.49 43.35
CA ARG A 306 5.15 -5.34 44.42
C ARG A 306 6.41 -4.68 43.90
N PRO A 307 7.16 -3.95 44.75
CA PRO A 307 8.37 -3.24 44.32
C PRO A 307 9.40 -4.12 43.59
N GLU A 308 9.57 -5.37 44.02
CA GLU A 308 10.49 -6.35 43.42
C GLU A 308 10.05 -6.82 42.03
N GLU A 309 8.77 -6.66 41.69
CA GLU A 309 8.18 -7.04 40.42
C GLU A 309 8.10 -5.88 39.42
N TYR A 310 8.40 -4.65 39.86
CA TYR A 310 8.21 -3.46 39.05
C TYR A 310 9.06 -3.48 37.77
N ARG A 311 8.36 -3.41 36.64
CA ARG A 311 8.96 -3.19 35.31
C ARG A 311 8.58 -1.80 34.85
N LEU A 312 9.60 -0.99 34.62
CA LEU A 312 9.43 0.39 34.19
C LEU A 312 9.72 0.50 32.70
N GLY A 313 8.81 1.14 31.98
CA GLY A 313 8.95 1.55 30.58
C GLY A 313 8.65 3.03 30.43
N ALA A 314 9.26 3.67 29.45
CA ALA A 314 9.02 5.08 29.22
C ALA A 314 8.83 5.37 27.71
N PHE A 315 8.05 6.39 27.44
CA PHE A 315 7.78 6.92 26.11
C PHE A 315 8.03 8.43 26.12
N LEU A 316 8.41 8.95 24.98
CA LEU A 316 8.61 10.38 24.79
C LEU A 316 7.58 10.92 23.80
N SER A 317 6.90 12.00 24.19
CA SER A 317 5.86 12.65 23.40
C SER A 317 6.19 14.12 23.16
N THR A 318 5.82 14.63 22.00
CA THR A 318 5.86 16.06 21.69
C THR A 318 4.71 16.85 22.30
N SER A 319 3.63 16.20 22.70
CA SER A 319 2.42 16.83 23.23
C SER A 319 2.04 16.27 24.59
N ASP A 320 1.33 17.11 25.37
CA ASP A 320 0.78 16.76 26.67
C ASP A 320 -0.58 16.08 26.49
N ARG A 321 -0.56 14.73 26.44
CA ARG A 321 -1.74 13.90 26.29
C ARG A 321 -2.09 13.17 27.60
N GLU A 322 -3.28 12.61 27.64
CA GLU A 322 -3.65 11.71 28.73
C GLU A 322 -2.84 10.40 28.59
N GLU A 323 -2.02 10.08 29.59
CA GLU A 323 -1.04 9.02 29.47
C GLU A 323 -1.63 7.61 29.46
N VAL A 324 -2.79 7.38 30.09
CA VAL A 324 -3.41 6.04 30.14
C VAL A 324 -3.90 5.66 28.77
N ASP A 325 -4.73 6.49 28.16
CA ASP A 325 -5.26 6.24 26.82
C ASP A 325 -4.13 6.14 25.78
N THR A 326 -3.15 7.05 25.89
CA THR A 326 -1.99 7.07 24.99
C THR A 326 -1.17 5.78 25.08
N LEU A 327 -0.93 5.25 26.29
CA LEU A 327 -0.10 4.05 26.47
C LEU A 327 -0.86 2.74 26.29
N THR A 328 -2.15 2.70 26.62
CA THR A 328 -2.91 1.44 26.64
C THR A 328 -3.88 1.25 25.49
N VAL A 329 -4.27 2.33 24.81
CA VAL A 329 -5.21 2.29 23.69
C VAL A 329 -4.55 2.75 22.39
N GLU A 330 -3.89 3.93 22.39
CA GLU A 330 -3.34 4.51 21.16
C GLU A 330 -2.05 3.78 20.72
N TYR A 331 -1.04 3.70 21.59
CA TYR A 331 0.27 3.14 21.22
C TYR A 331 0.22 1.66 20.77
N PRO A 332 -0.57 0.78 21.38
CA PRO A 332 -0.71 -0.60 20.88
C PRO A 332 -1.14 -0.70 19.42
N LYS A 333 -1.90 0.27 18.91
CA LYS A 333 -2.30 0.31 17.50
C LYS A 333 -1.14 0.51 16.52
N ARG A 334 0.07 0.88 16.99
CA ARG A 334 1.28 0.85 16.18
C ARG A 334 1.50 -0.53 15.55
N TRP A 335 1.10 -1.59 16.24
CA TRP A 335 1.22 -2.96 15.76
C TRP A 335 0.42 -3.24 14.48
N HIS A 336 -0.61 -2.46 14.18
CA HIS A 336 -1.40 -2.60 12.95
C HIS A 336 -0.56 -2.46 11.66
N VAL A 337 0.62 -1.78 11.72
CA VAL A 337 1.56 -1.75 10.60
C VAL A 337 2.11 -3.15 10.30
N GLU A 338 2.43 -3.93 11.32
CA GLU A 338 2.96 -5.29 11.16
C GLU A 338 1.87 -6.24 10.64
N GLU A 339 0.66 -6.12 11.14
CA GLU A 339 -0.52 -6.85 10.64
C GLU A 339 -0.80 -6.52 9.16
N PHE A 340 -0.72 -5.23 8.80
CA PHE A 340 -0.87 -4.78 7.43
C PHE A 340 0.17 -5.42 6.52
N PHE A 341 1.45 -5.46 6.90
CA PHE A 341 2.47 -6.14 6.10
C PHE A 341 2.17 -7.61 5.93
N ASN A 342 1.79 -8.32 7.00
CA ASN A 342 1.45 -9.73 6.93
C ASN A 342 0.34 -10.01 5.93
N ALA A 343 -0.69 -9.16 5.90
CA ALA A 343 -1.84 -9.32 5.01
C ALA A 343 -1.57 -8.88 3.56
N HIS A 344 -0.63 -7.98 3.32
CA HIS A 344 -0.52 -7.30 2.02
C HIS A 344 0.87 -7.36 1.36
N GLN A 345 1.91 -7.89 2.00
CA GLN A 345 3.25 -7.96 1.41
C GLN A 345 3.32 -8.69 0.06
N ALA A 346 2.40 -9.62 -0.18
CA ALA A 346 2.30 -10.37 -1.42
C ALA A 346 1.98 -9.51 -2.65
N LEU A 347 1.45 -8.29 -2.47
CA LEU A 347 1.23 -7.32 -3.55
C LEU A 347 2.53 -6.85 -4.23
N GLY A 348 3.69 -7.24 -3.72
CA GLY A 348 5.01 -6.91 -4.27
C GLY A 348 5.93 -6.18 -3.30
N TRP A 349 5.46 -5.88 -2.07
CA TRP A 349 6.25 -5.15 -1.08
C TRP A 349 7.29 -6.02 -0.36
N ASN A 350 7.23 -7.33 -0.48
CA ASN A 350 8.20 -8.28 0.07
C ASN A 350 9.46 -8.46 -0.79
N ARG A 351 9.60 -7.70 -1.89
CA ARG A 351 10.70 -7.87 -2.86
C ARG A 351 11.49 -6.58 -3.07
N ALA A 352 12.80 -6.75 -3.10
CA ALA A 352 13.75 -5.70 -3.45
C ALA A 352 14.71 -6.23 -4.54
N GLY A 353 14.17 -6.42 -5.74
CA GLY A 353 14.92 -7.00 -6.88
C GLY A 353 16.01 -6.09 -7.42
N THR A 354 15.82 -4.77 -7.35
CA THR A 354 16.76 -3.78 -7.87
C THR A 354 17.08 -2.69 -6.87
N GLN A 355 18.23 -2.04 -7.04
CA GLN A 355 18.60 -0.83 -6.31
C GLN A 355 18.28 0.47 -7.08
N ASN A 356 17.78 0.38 -8.29
CA ASN A 356 17.25 1.54 -8.99
C ASN A 356 16.00 2.02 -8.26
N LEU A 357 16.07 3.21 -7.65
CA LEU A 357 14.99 3.75 -6.86
C LEU A 357 13.77 4.08 -7.71
N ASN A 358 13.92 4.51 -8.95
CA ASN A 358 12.80 4.75 -9.86
C ASN A 358 11.95 3.48 -10.02
N ILE A 359 12.61 2.36 -10.32
CA ILE A 359 11.95 1.07 -10.50
C ILE A 359 11.26 0.61 -9.21
N ARG A 360 11.96 0.73 -8.07
CA ARG A 360 11.37 0.33 -6.78
C ARG A 360 10.17 1.18 -6.41
N TYR A 361 10.30 2.51 -6.49
CA TYR A 361 9.19 3.42 -6.22
C TYR A 361 8.01 3.15 -7.16
N GLY A 362 8.27 3.00 -8.46
CA GLY A 362 7.24 2.71 -9.44
C GLY A 362 6.49 1.41 -9.13
N GLN A 363 7.21 0.29 -8.93
CA GLN A 363 6.59 -1.00 -8.60
C GLN A 363 5.75 -0.93 -7.31
N MET A 364 6.28 -0.29 -6.27
CA MET A 364 5.59 -0.20 -4.99
C MET A 364 4.39 0.74 -5.05
N THR A 365 4.43 1.78 -5.88
CA THR A 365 3.30 2.68 -6.10
C THR A 365 2.19 1.99 -6.89
N MET A 366 2.51 1.16 -7.89
CA MET A 366 1.52 0.32 -8.57
C MET A 366 0.87 -0.67 -7.61
N ALA A 367 1.64 -1.25 -6.67
CA ALA A 367 1.10 -2.10 -5.61
C ALA A 367 0.19 -1.32 -4.63
N LEU A 368 0.47 -0.04 -4.38
CA LEU A 368 -0.40 0.83 -3.56
C LEU A 368 -1.73 1.11 -4.25
N LEU A 369 -1.73 1.34 -5.57
CA LEU A 369 -2.96 1.44 -6.38
C LEU A 369 -3.76 0.13 -6.34
N ALA A 370 -3.10 -1.02 -6.50
CA ALA A 370 -3.73 -2.33 -6.40
C ALA A 370 -4.38 -2.54 -5.02
N GLN A 371 -3.67 -2.18 -3.95
CA GLN A 371 -4.20 -2.27 -2.59
C GLN A 371 -5.44 -1.39 -2.42
N ALA A 372 -5.43 -0.18 -2.96
CA ALA A 372 -6.58 0.71 -2.90
C ALA A 372 -7.80 0.14 -3.64
N ALA A 373 -7.61 -0.43 -4.83
CA ALA A 373 -8.68 -1.09 -5.59
C ALA A 373 -9.23 -2.33 -4.85
N LEU A 374 -8.35 -3.19 -4.32
CA LEU A 374 -8.73 -4.36 -3.52
C LEU A 374 -9.44 -3.99 -2.22
N HIS A 375 -9.03 -2.92 -1.57
CA HIS A 375 -9.71 -2.40 -0.38
C HIS A 375 -11.14 -1.97 -0.70
N ARG A 376 -11.34 -1.22 -1.78
CA ARG A 376 -12.68 -0.81 -2.23
C ARG A 376 -13.55 -1.99 -2.60
N LEU A 377 -12.99 -2.97 -3.32
CA LEU A 377 -13.67 -4.21 -3.65
C LEU A 377 -14.17 -4.92 -2.38
N ARG A 378 -13.28 -5.15 -1.40
CA ARG A 378 -13.62 -5.78 -0.13
C ARG A 378 -14.69 -5.01 0.64
N ARG A 379 -14.54 -3.69 0.76
CA ARG A 379 -15.49 -2.82 1.44
C ARG A 379 -16.88 -2.86 0.78
N ARG A 380 -16.94 -2.93 -0.54
CA ARG A 380 -18.18 -3.02 -1.32
C ARG A 380 -18.90 -4.34 -1.10
N LEU A 381 -18.15 -5.44 -1.15
CA LEU A 381 -18.71 -6.78 -1.04
C LEU A 381 -19.06 -7.17 0.40
N GLY A 382 -18.40 -6.60 1.39
CA GLY A 382 -18.56 -6.96 2.81
C GLY A 382 -18.11 -8.37 3.13
N SER A 383 -18.56 -8.91 4.28
CA SER A 383 -18.22 -10.28 4.69
C SER A 383 -18.84 -11.30 3.74
N PRO A 384 -18.14 -12.41 3.39
CA PRO A 384 -16.83 -12.82 3.92
C PRO A 384 -15.62 -12.16 3.21
N PHE A 385 -15.81 -11.44 2.10
CA PHE A 385 -14.70 -10.89 1.29
C PHE A 385 -13.86 -9.84 2.02
N SER A 386 -14.47 -9.10 2.95
CA SER A 386 -13.76 -8.12 3.78
C SER A 386 -12.67 -8.74 4.65
N ASP A 387 -12.83 -10.01 5.00
CA ASP A 387 -11.97 -10.75 5.94
C ASP A 387 -10.82 -11.47 5.22
N TRP A 388 -10.86 -11.50 3.88
CA TRP A 388 -9.82 -12.15 3.07
C TRP A 388 -8.57 -11.28 2.95
N ASP A 389 -7.40 -11.86 3.14
CA ASP A 389 -6.14 -11.21 2.80
C ASP A 389 -5.97 -11.06 1.28
N ALA A 390 -4.92 -10.35 0.85
CA ALA A 390 -4.68 -10.10 -0.57
C ALA A 390 -4.47 -11.42 -1.35
N THR A 391 -3.79 -12.39 -0.77
CA THR A 391 -3.49 -13.69 -1.44
C THR A 391 -4.76 -14.53 -1.59
N HIS A 392 -5.59 -14.57 -0.55
CA HIS A 392 -6.86 -15.29 -0.61
C HIS A 392 -7.79 -14.68 -1.66
N LEU A 393 -7.91 -13.34 -1.67
CA LEU A 393 -8.74 -12.63 -2.65
C LEU A 393 -8.24 -12.86 -4.08
N ALA A 394 -6.91 -12.77 -4.30
CA ALA A 394 -6.30 -13.04 -5.59
C ALA A 394 -6.64 -14.45 -6.09
N LYS A 395 -6.37 -15.47 -5.28
CA LYS A 395 -6.56 -16.87 -5.68
C LYS A 395 -8.03 -17.28 -5.83
N SER A 396 -8.88 -16.86 -4.89
CA SER A 396 -10.25 -17.36 -4.84
C SER A 396 -11.22 -16.55 -5.70
N LEU A 397 -10.96 -15.25 -5.89
CA LEU A 397 -11.86 -14.37 -6.64
C LEU A 397 -11.24 -13.94 -7.98
N LEU A 398 -10.01 -13.40 -8.01
CA LEU A 398 -9.46 -12.86 -9.24
C LEU A 398 -8.94 -13.94 -10.20
N GLU A 399 -8.27 -14.96 -9.69
CA GLU A 399 -7.77 -16.09 -10.49
C GLU A 399 -8.79 -17.23 -10.61
N GLY A 400 -9.52 -17.48 -9.52
CA GLY A 400 -10.39 -18.65 -9.40
C GLY A 400 -11.72 -18.56 -10.17
N LEU A 401 -12.15 -17.37 -10.56
CA LEU A 401 -13.36 -17.20 -11.35
C LEU A 401 -13.16 -17.67 -12.79
N GLN A 402 -14.07 -18.54 -13.22
CA GLN A 402 -14.19 -18.98 -14.59
C GLN A 402 -15.36 -18.28 -15.26
N GLY A 403 -15.14 -17.85 -16.49
CA GLY A 403 -16.18 -17.12 -17.21
C GLY A 403 -15.85 -16.84 -18.65
N ASP A 404 -16.74 -16.11 -19.27
CA ASP A 404 -16.65 -15.61 -20.63
C ASP A 404 -16.64 -14.09 -20.65
N VAL A 405 -15.88 -13.54 -21.58
CA VAL A 405 -15.94 -12.13 -21.97
C VAL A 405 -16.46 -12.04 -23.41
N ARG A 406 -17.47 -11.23 -23.65
CA ARG A 406 -18.08 -10.99 -24.97
C ARG A 406 -18.39 -9.52 -25.12
N VAL A 407 -18.47 -9.05 -26.37
CA VAL A 407 -19.00 -7.73 -26.69
C VAL A 407 -20.43 -7.87 -27.20
N GLU A 408 -21.32 -7.12 -26.61
CA GLU A 408 -22.70 -6.92 -27.04
C GLU A 408 -22.87 -5.41 -27.34
N GLU A 409 -22.93 -5.03 -28.59
CA GLU A 409 -22.94 -3.63 -29.05
C GLU A 409 -21.72 -2.84 -28.59
N ASP A 410 -21.90 -1.90 -27.67
CA ASP A 410 -20.85 -1.07 -27.05
C ASP A 410 -20.43 -1.55 -25.65
N THR A 411 -20.95 -2.68 -25.21
CA THR A 411 -20.80 -3.18 -23.85
C THR A 411 -20.05 -4.51 -23.83
N ILE A 412 -18.98 -4.57 -23.04
CA ILE A 412 -18.29 -5.81 -22.68
C ILE A 412 -19.11 -6.51 -21.59
N VAL A 413 -19.58 -7.70 -21.86
CA VAL A 413 -20.33 -8.52 -20.91
C VAL A 413 -19.47 -9.66 -20.39
N VAL A 414 -19.22 -9.66 -19.10
CA VAL A 414 -18.49 -10.73 -18.41
C VAL A 414 -19.47 -11.65 -17.71
N THR A 415 -19.48 -12.93 -18.10
CA THR A 415 -20.37 -13.94 -17.49
C THR A 415 -19.55 -14.90 -16.65
N TYR A 416 -19.85 -15.00 -15.35
CA TYR A 416 -19.23 -15.95 -14.44
C TYR A 416 -20.09 -17.19 -14.22
N TYR A 417 -19.44 -18.36 -14.09
CA TYR A 417 -20.11 -19.67 -13.94
C TYR A 417 -19.90 -20.31 -12.57
N ASN A 418 -18.87 -19.91 -11.82
CA ASN A 418 -18.47 -20.51 -10.55
C ASN A 418 -18.24 -19.47 -9.44
N ALA A 419 -18.87 -18.31 -9.55
CA ALA A 419 -18.65 -17.26 -8.58
C ALA A 419 -19.12 -17.65 -7.17
N PRO A 420 -18.27 -17.54 -6.13
CA PRO A 420 -18.68 -17.77 -4.76
C PRO A 420 -19.56 -16.62 -4.27
N ASN A 421 -20.54 -16.91 -3.42
CA ASN A 421 -21.40 -15.88 -2.81
C ASN A 421 -22.03 -14.93 -3.86
N VAL A 422 -22.62 -15.51 -4.90
CA VAL A 422 -23.24 -14.76 -6.04
C VAL A 422 -24.22 -13.70 -5.55
N GLU A 423 -24.96 -13.97 -4.48
CA GLU A 423 -25.89 -13.05 -3.85
C GLU A 423 -25.24 -11.76 -3.33
N ARG A 424 -23.93 -11.80 -3.05
CA ARG A 424 -23.14 -10.62 -2.68
C ARG A 424 -22.59 -9.87 -3.89
N LEU A 425 -22.23 -10.59 -4.94
CA LEU A 425 -21.65 -10.00 -6.16
C LEU A 425 -22.72 -9.35 -7.04
N ARG A 426 -23.79 -10.07 -7.30
CA ARG A 426 -24.87 -9.67 -8.22
C ARG A 426 -25.39 -8.25 -7.99
N PRO A 427 -25.74 -7.82 -6.75
CA PRO A 427 -26.22 -6.48 -6.49
C PRO A 427 -25.27 -5.36 -6.84
N HIS A 428 -23.97 -5.62 -6.91
CA HIS A 428 -22.95 -4.62 -7.17
C HIS A 428 -22.49 -4.57 -8.62
N TYR A 429 -22.67 -5.67 -9.37
CA TYR A 429 -22.06 -5.85 -10.67
C TYR A 429 -23.06 -5.98 -11.84
N GLU A 430 -24.23 -6.64 -11.65
CA GLU A 430 -25.24 -6.68 -12.73
C GLU A 430 -25.87 -5.31 -12.90
N GLY A 431 -26.02 -4.88 -14.17
CA GLY A 431 -26.48 -3.54 -14.54
C GLY A 431 -25.47 -2.43 -14.20
N LEU A 432 -24.18 -2.75 -14.24
CA LEU A 432 -23.09 -1.84 -13.86
C LEU A 432 -23.13 -0.46 -14.54
N PRO A 433 -23.42 -0.32 -15.85
CA PRO A 433 -23.45 1.01 -16.47
C PRO A 433 -24.43 1.96 -15.80
N GLY A 434 -25.64 1.48 -15.47
CA GLY A 434 -26.65 2.28 -14.75
C GLY A 434 -26.23 2.64 -13.33
N ARG A 435 -25.51 1.74 -12.65
CA ARG A 435 -24.98 1.99 -11.28
C ARG A 435 -23.90 3.05 -11.30
N LEU A 436 -22.93 2.96 -12.21
CA LEU A 436 -21.88 3.97 -12.36
C LEU A 436 -22.49 5.34 -12.67
N ALA A 437 -23.46 5.39 -13.59
CA ALA A 437 -24.16 6.64 -13.90
C ALA A 437 -24.88 7.22 -12.68
N SER A 438 -25.50 6.40 -11.83
CA SER A 438 -26.13 6.86 -10.58
C SER A 438 -25.13 7.35 -9.53
N GLU A 439 -23.89 6.87 -9.59
CA GLU A 439 -22.75 7.34 -8.80
C GLU A 439 -22.06 8.58 -9.43
N HIS A 440 -22.57 9.13 -10.53
CA HIS A 440 -21.98 10.21 -11.34
C HIS A 440 -20.59 9.84 -11.92
N ILE A 441 -20.38 8.57 -12.25
CA ILE A 441 -19.17 8.05 -12.88
C ILE A 441 -19.51 7.69 -14.34
N ASP A 442 -18.68 8.14 -15.28
CA ASP A 442 -18.82 7.76 -16.68
C ASP A 442 -18.67 6.23 -16.81
N PRO A 443 -19.67 5.51 -17.36
CA PRO A 443 -19.58 4.08 -17.55
C PRO A 443 -18.64 3.66 -18.69
N HIS A 444 -18.18 4.60 -19.53
CA HIS A 444 -17.24 4.32 -20.61
C HIS A 444 -15.82 4.16 -20.05
N ILE A 445 -15.19 3.05 -20.37
CA ILE A 445 -13.87 2.71 -19.84
C ILE A 445 -12.78 3.25 -20.77
N PRO A 446 -12.01 4.27 -20.33
CA PRO A 446 -11.06 4.95 -21.22
C PRO A 446 -9.99 4.03 -21.80
N TRP A 447 -9.42 3.14 -20.98
CA TRP A 447 -8.37 2.21 -21.43
C TRP A 447 -8.91 1.05 -22.25
N LEU A 448 -10.22 0.84 -22.27
CA LEU A 448 -10.93 -0.13 -23.11
C LEU A 448 -11.65 0.56 -24.28
N TYR A 449 -11.08 1.67 -24.75
CA TYR A 449 -11.52 2.37 -25.96
C TYR A 449 -13.00 2.77 -25.95
N GLY A 450 -13.50 3.16 -24.79
CA GLY A 450 -14.88 3.63 -24.63
C GLY A 450 -15.95 2.53 -24.53
N PHE A 451 -15.57 1.27 -24.44
CA PHE A 451 -16.55 0.23 -24.12
C PHE A 451 -17.09 0.43 -22.70
N LYS A 452 -18.37 0.08 -22.50
CA LYS A 452 -18.98 -0.13 -21.19
C LYS A 452 -18.71 -1.54 -20.70
N LEU A 453 -18.97 -1.80 -19.43
CA LEU A 453 -18.81 -3.13 -18.83
C LEU A 453 -20.07 -3.51 -18.06
N ASP A 454 -20.53 -4.74 -18.23
CA ASP A 454 -21.59 -5.34 -17.43
C ASP A 454 -21.28 -6.78 -17.07
N PHE A 455 -21.96 -7.31 -16.08
CA PHE A 455 -21.70 -8.65 -15.55
C PHE A 455 -22.98 -9.50 -15.49
N ARG A 456 -22.77 -10.81 -15.67
CA ARG A 456 -23.81 -11.83 -15.50
C ARG A 456 -23.27 -12.96 -14.63
N PHE A 457 -24.08 -13.47 -13.73
CA PHE A 457 -23.77 -14.60 -12.85
C PHE A 457 -24.73 -15.75 -13.14
N ARG A 458 -24.19 -16.91 -13.50
CA ARG A 458 -24.94 -18.13 -13.86
C ARG A 458 -24.61 -19.26 -12.90
#